data_bad2b7dd4060cc414f154525c2f29976
#
_entry.id   bad2b7dd4060cc414f154525c2f29976
#
_cell.length_a   1.000
_cell.length_b   1.000
_cell.length_c   1.000
_cell.angle_alpha   90.00
_cell.angle_beta   90.00
_cell.angle_gamma   90.00
#
_symmetry.space_group_name_H-M   'P 1'
#
loop_
_entity.id
_entity.type
_entity.pdbx_description
1 polymer ?
#
loop_
_entity_poly.entity_id
_entity_poly.type
_entity_poly.pdbx_seq_one_letter_code
_entity_poly.pdbx_strand_id
1 'polypeptide(L)'
;GWLLAFHPDLLCSTSLGRNIKNYSFFSYHLNEALHLSLREKDKAIECMYNIEKELQHAIDCHSKTLISRYIELLLDYCSRFYDRQFITRNEVNKAILNKMDIALDGYIQSGQLKNGVLPSTKYCADILHLSPRYFSDLLKFETGKNLDEYFQLKRLEVAKEMLLGKGYTVSSVAEKLGYPSVQYFSNLFRKLVGVSPCEYRLSQN
;
A
#
# COMPACT_ATOMS: atom_id res chain seq x y z
N GLY A 1 -1.73 -9.87 29.92
CA GLY A 1 -1.84 -9.76 28.46
C GLY A 1 -2.24 -11.08 27.84
N TRP A 2 -2.68 -11.06 26.60
CA TRP A 2 -3.07 -12.23 25.84
C TRP A 2 -2.03 -12.49 24.74
N LEU A 3 -1.72 -13.77 24.49
CA LEU A 3 -0.89 -14.22 23.38
C LEU A 3 -1.66 -15.34 22.67
N LEU A 4 -1.89 -15.15 21.35
CA LEU A 4 -2.45 -16.19 20.49
C LEU A 4 -1.32 -16.80 19.66
N ALA A 5 -1.07 -18.08 19.87
CA ALA A 5 -0.13 -18.86 19.07
C ALA A 5 -0.83 -20.12 18.57
N PHE A 6 -0.64 -20.48 17.32
CA PHE A 6 -1.22 -21.68 16.73
C PHE A 6 -0.25 -22.33 15.73
N HIS A 7 -0.36 -23.66 15.62
CA HIS A 7 0.46 -24.41 14.69
C HIS A 7 -0.09 -24.26 13.25
N PRO A 8 0.77 -24.23 12.21
CA PRO A 8 0.32 -24.14 10.80
C PRO A 8 -0.68 -25.23 10.38
N ASP A 9 -0.66 -26.42 10.99
CA ASP A 9 -1.62 -27.48 10.70
C ASP A 9 -3.07 -27.09 11.00
N LEU A 10 -3.30 -26.13 11.88
CA LEU A 10 -4.63 -25.58 12.13
C LEU A 10 -5.19 -24.91 10.87
N LEU A 11 -4.32 -24.36 10.03
CA LEU A 11 -4.70 -23.67 8.79
C LEU A 11 -5.07 -24.64 7.66
N CYS A 12 -4.56 -25.88 7.71
CA CYS A 12 -4.79 -26.87 6.65
C CYS A 12 -6.29 -27.13 6.44
N SER A 13 -6.76 -26.97 5.20
CA SER A 13 -8.15 -27.22 4.77
C SER A 13 -9.20 -26.29 5.44
N THR A 14 -8.80 -25.16 6.04
CA THR A 14 -9.71 -24.18 6.64
C THR A 14 -9.86 -22.93 5.76
N SER A 15 -10.93 -22.13 5.99
CA SER A 15 -11.09 -20.79 5.37
C SER A 15 -9.94 -19.88 5.77
N LEU A 16 -9.57 -19.88 7.04
CA LEU A 16 -8.44 -19.11 7.57
C LEU A 16 -7.14 -19.42 6.79
N GLY A 17 -6.86 -20.70 6.52
CA GLY A 17 -5.65 -21.08 5.77
C GLY A 17 -5.62 -20.55 4.35
N ARG A 18 -6.79 -20.44 3.69
CA ARG A 18 -6.88 -19.80 2.37
C ARG A 18 -6.68 -18.29 2.43
N ASN A 19 -7.14 -17.64 3.50
CA ASN A 19 -7.23 -16.19 3.63
C ASN A 19 -6.06 -15.58 4.43
N ILE A 20 -5.25 -16.37 5.14
CA ILE A 20 -4.21 -15.87 6.05
C ILE A 20 -3.25 -14.87 5.40
N LYS A 21 -2.95 -15.05 4.11
CA LYS A 21 -2.07 -14.17 3.34
C LYS A 21 -2.68 -12.79 3.05
N ASN A 22 -3.99 -12.64 3.21
CA ASN A 22 -4.69 -11.38 2.97
C ASN A 22 -4.56 -10.42 4.17
N TYR A 23 -4.21 -10.93 5.34
CA TYR A 23 -3.98 -10.13 6.54
C TYR A 23 -2.58 -9.52 6.51
N SER A 24 -2.49 -8.33 5.90
CA SER A 24 -1.24 -7.62 5.63
C SER A 24 -0.46 -7.24 6.88
N PHE A 25 -1.16 -6.97 7.97
CA PHE A 25 -0.61 -6.47 9.23
C PHE A 25 0.34 -7.43 9.95
N PHE A 26 0.37 -8.71 9.58
CA PHE A 26 1.40 -9.64 10.06
C PHE A 26 2.82 -9.25 9.62
N SER A 27 2.95 -8.42 8.60
CA SER A 27 4.22 -7.92 8.06
C SER A 27 4.54 -6.49 8.48
N TYR A 28 3.74 -5.90 9.38
CA TYR A 28 3.94 -4.54 9.86
C TYR A 28 5.04 -4.50 10.95
N HIS A 29 5.68 -3.35 11.10
CA HIS A 29 6.61 -3.12 12.18
C HIS A 29 5.89 -2.90 13.51
N LEU A 30 6.58 -3.09 14.64
CA LEU A 30 6.00 -2.91 15.97
C LEU A 30 5.48 -1.47 16.22
N ASN A 31 6.11 -0.47 15.64
CA ASN A 31 5.68 0.93 15.72
C ASN A 31 4.43 1.23 14.86
N GLU A 32 4.03 0.31 14.00
CA GLU A 32 2.81 0.35 13.19
C GLU A 32 1.65 -0.44 13.84
N ALA A 33 1.83 -0.82 15.10
CA ALA A 33 0.87 -1.63 15.83
C ALA A 33 -0.53 -0.99 15.88
N LEU A 34 -1.53 -1.84 15.94
CA LEU A 34 -2.92 -1.45 16.05
C LEU A 34 -3.20 -0.85 17.45
N HIS A 35 -3.72 0.36 17.47
CA HIS A 35 -4.21 1.03 18.68
C HIS A 35 -5.71 0.81 18.82
N LEU A 36 -6.10 0.05 19.82
CA LEU A 36 -7.49 -0.31 20.06
C LEU A 36 -8.17 0.73 20.97
N SER A 37 -9.38 1.14 20.61
CA SER A 37 -10.31 1.77 21.54
C SER A 37 -10.79 0.76 22.61
N LEU A 38 -11.41 1.23 23.68
CA LEU A 38 -11.93 0.33 24.71
C LEU A 38 -12.91 -0.70 24.14
N ARG A 39 -13.85 -0.28 23.30
CA ARG A 39 -14.84 -1.16 22.66
C ARG A 39 -14.18 -2.21 21.73
N GLU A 40 -13.16 -1.81 20.98
CA GLU A 40 -12.41 -2.71 20.10
C GLU A 40 -11.60 -3.73 20.88
N LYS A 41 -11.00 -3.29 22.00
CA LYS A 41 -10.31 -4.16 22.95
C LYS A 41 -11.25 -5.22 23.52
N ASP A 42 -12.47 -4.84 23.92
CA ASP A 42 -13.47 -5.77 24.42
C ASP A 42 -13.84 -6.83 23.38
N LYS A 43 -13.99 -6.42 22.11
CA LYS A 43 -14.25 -7.35 20.99
C LYS A 43 -13.09 -8.31 20.73
N ALA A 44 -11.86 -7.82 20.76
CA ALA A 44 -10.69 -8.68 20.60
C ALA A 44 -10.57 -9.69 21.76
N ILE A 45 -10.81 -9.26 23.00
CA ILE A 45 -10.80 -10.13 24.18
C ILE A 45 -11.93 -11.17 24.09
N GLU A 46 -13.12 -10.80 23.65
CA GLU A 46 -14.24 -11.72 23.43
C GLU A 46 -13.85 -12.86 22.46
N CYS A 47 -13.21 -12.53 21.36
CA CYS A 47 -12.72 -13.54 20.41
C CYS A 47 -11.67 -14.46 21.04
N MET A 48 -10.71 -13.90 21.79
CA MET A 48 -9.69 -14.69 22.50
C MET A 48 -10.30 -15.61 23.54
N TYR A 49 -11.29 -15.13 24.28
CA TYR A 49 -11.99 -15.91 25.29
C TYR A 49 -12.82 -17.05 24.68
N ASN A 50 -13.43 -16.84 23.50
CA ASN A 50 -14.14 -17.90 22.78
C ASN A 50 -13.19 -19.00 22.30
N ILE A 51 -11.96 -18.62 21.87
CA ILE A 51 -10.93 -19.61 21.53
C ILE A 51 -10.52 -20.40 22.77
N GLU A 52 -10.27 -19.73 23.89
CA GLU A 52 -9.90 -20.36 25.15
C GLU A 52 -10.97 -21.33 25.62
N LYS A 53 -12.24 -20.95 25.57
CA LYS A 53 -13.37 -21.83 25.92
C LYS A 53 -13.42 -23.08 25.07
N GLU A 54 -13.25 -22.93 23.75
CA GLU A 54 -13.27 -24.08 22.83
C GLU A 54 -12.11 -25.04 23.14
N LEU A 55 -10.95 -24.53 23.52
CA LEU A 55 -9.80 -25.36 23.92
C LEU A 55 -10.02 -26.12 25.24
N GLN A 56 -10.98 -25.70 26.09
CA GLN A 56 -11.34 -26.38 27.33
C GLN A 56 -12.36 -27.49 27.12
N HIS A 57 -13.05 -27.55 25.96
CA HIS A 57 -13.94 -28.64 25.60
C HIS A 57 -13.16 -29.88 25.15
N ALA A 58 -13.81 -31.06 25.25
CA ALA A 58 -13.26 -32.28 24.67
C ALA A 58 -13.12 -32.11 23.15
N ILE A 59 -11.95 -32.42 22.62
CA ILE A 59 -11.66 -32.27 21.18
C ILE A 59 -12.55 -33.21 20.38
N ASP A 60 -13.30 -32.66 19.43
CA ASP A 60 -14.14 -33.36 18.49
C ASP A 60 -13.84 -32.99 17.03
N CYS A 61 -14.62 -33.54 16.10
CA CYS A 61 -14.45 -33.26 14.66
C CYS A 61 -14.75 -31.80 14.26
N HIS A 62 -15.38 -31.00 15.12
CA HIS A 62 -15.74 -29.61 14.87
C HIS A 62 -14.75 -28.61 15.49
N SER A 63 -14.02 -29.01 16.54
CA SER A 63 -13.12 -28.12 17.31
C SER A 63 -12.13 -27.37 16.42
N LYS A 64 -11.48 -28.02 15.47
CA LYS A 64 -10.57 -27.37 14.52
C LYS A 64 -11.26 -26.27 13.70
N THR A 65 -12.48 -26.54 13.24
CA THR A 65 -13.25 -25.57 12.44
C THR A 65 -13.68 -24.39 13.28
N LEU A 66 -14.15 -24.61 14.50
CA LEU A 66 -14.61 -23.56 15.41
C LEU A 66 -13.45 -22.65 15.82
N ILE A 67 -12.33 -23.22 16.24
CA ILE A 67 -11.13 -22.45 16.61
C ILE A 67 -10.65 -21.62 15.43
N SER A 68 -10.53 -22.20 14.23
CA SER A 68 -10.07 -21.46 13.05
C SER A 68 -11.01 -20.32 12.67
N ARG A 69 -12.34 -20.47 12.86
CA ARG A 69 -13.31 -19.39 12.61
C ARG A 69 -13.24 -18.28 13.64
N TYR A 70 -13.01 -18.59 14.92
CA TYR A 70 -12.80 -17.57 15.94
C TYR A 70 -11.52 -16.76 15.69
N ILE A 71 -10.45 -17.44 15.24
CA ILE A 71 -9.21 -16.76 14.83
C ILE A 71 -9.48 -15.87 13.60
N GLU A 72 -10.16 -16.39 12.58
CA GLU A 72 -10.50 -15.62 11.37
C GLU A 72 -11.32 -14.38 11.73
N LEU A 73 -12.33 -14.52 12.60
CA LEU A 73 -13.13 -13.40 13.10
C LEU A 73 -12.29 -12.34 13.83
N LEU A 74 -11.35 -12.77 14.67
CA LEU A 74 -10.42 -11.84 15.35
C LEU A 74 -9.58 -11.06 14.33
N LEU A 75 -9.05 -11.74 13.31
CA LEU A 75 -8.23 -11.10 12.28
C LEU A 75 -9.05 -10.15 11.38
N ASP A 76 -10.31 -10.50 11.09
CA ASP A 76 -11.25 -9.60 10.39
C ASP A 76 -11.54 -8.34 11.20
N TYR A 77 -11.73 -8.47 12.53
CA TYR A 77 -11.83 -7.31 13.40
C TYR A 77 -10.56 -6.47 13.40
N CYS A 78 -9.37 -7.09 13.43
CA CYS A 78 -8.11 -6.36 13.33
C CYS A 78 -8.01 -5.59 12.01
N SER A 79 -8.39 -6.18 10.88
CA SER A 79 -8.45 -5.50 9.58
C SER A 79 -9.34 -4.26 9.65
N ARG A 80 -10.56 -4.42 10.16
CA ARG A 80 -11.52 -3.32 10.34
C ARG A 80 -10.98 -2.21 11.25
N PHE A 81 -10.25 -2.57 12.30
CA PHE A 81 -9.67 -1.61 13.24
C PHE A 81 -8.49 -0.87 12.63
N TYR A 82 -7.70 -1.51 11.76
CA TYR A 82 -6.68 -0.83 10.95
C TYR A 82 -7.30 0.17 9.97
N ASP A 83 -8.38 -0.19 9.28
CA ASP A 83 -9.10 0.75 8.40
C ASP A 83 -9.57 1.99 9.16
N ARG A 84 -10.17 1.80 10.34
CA ARG A 84 -10.52 2.91 11.24
C ARG A 84 -9.28 3.70 11.65
N GLN A 85 -8.15 3.05 11.95
CA GLN A 85 -6.91 3.72 12.35
C GLN A 85 -6.37 4.59 11.20
N PHE A 86 -6.43 4.15 9.96
CA PHE A 86 -6.08 4.98 8.80
C PHE A 86 -6.97 6.21 8.69
N ILE A 87 -8.29 6.07 8.87
CA ILE A 87 -9.22 7.20 8.87
C ILE A 87 -8.85 8.22 9.98
N THR A 88 -8.62 7.75 11.20
CA THR A 88 -8.40 8.63 12.36
C THR A 88 -7.01 9.29 12.38
N ARG A 89 -6.05 8.79 11.59
CA ARG A 89 -4.69 9.33 11.47
C ARG A 89 -4.50 10.20 10.22
N ASN A 90 -5.55 10.74 9.65
CA ASN A 90 -5.53 11.47 8.38
C ASN A 90 -4.39 12.52 8.29
N GLU A 91 -4.20 13.35 9.32
CA GLU A 91 -3.14 14.38 9.31
C GLU A 91 -1.73 13.76 9.31
N VAL A 92 -1.53 12.68 10.04
CA VAL A 92 -0.25 11.94 10.05
C VAL A 92 -0.03 11.27 8.69
N ASN A 93 -1.06 10.67 8.13
CA ASN A 93 -1.00 10.02 6.83
C ASN A 93 -0.66 11.02 5.72
N LYS A 94 -1.28 12.19 5.70
CA LYS A 94 -0.96 13.28 4.77
C LYS A 94 0.50 13.73 4.90
N ALA A 95 1.00 13.86 6.13
CA ALA A 95 2.40 14.22 6.35
C ALA A 95 3.36 13.15 5.81
N ILE A 96 3.00 11.86 5.94
CA ILE A 96 3.77 10.74 5.35
C ILE A 96 3.75 10.82 3.83
N LEU A 97 2.58 11.02 3.20
CA LEU A 97 2.45 11.16 1.75
C LEU A 97 3.22 12.37 1.21
N ASN A 98 3.19 13.49 1.90
CA ASN A 98 3.99 14.67 1.52
C ASN A 98 5.51 14.37 1.54
N LYS A 99 6.00 13.64 2.55
CA LYS A 99 7.39 13.18 2.57
C LYS A 99 7.71 12.23 1.43
N MET A 100 6.79 11.31 1.12
CA MET A 100 6.93 10.43 -0.04
C MET A 100 7.01 11.23 -1.34
N ASP A 101 6.17 12.25 -1.51
CA ASP A 101 6.17 13.10 -2.70
C ASP A 101 7.49 13.81 -2.89
N ILE A 102 8.04 14.37 -1.83
CA ILE A 102 9.38 15.02 -1.86
C ILE A 102 10.46 13.99 -2.25
N ALA A 103 10.39 12.78 -1.70
CA ALA A 103 11.34 11.72 -2.02
C ALA A 103 11.25 11.28 -3.49
N LEU A 104 10.03 11.16 -4.03
CA LEU A 104 9.79 10.81 -5.42
C LEU A 104 10.24 11.93 -6.38
N ASP A 105 10.04 13.20 -6.01
CA ASP A 105 10.57 14.35 -6.78
C ASP A 105 12.11 14.33 -6.82
N GLY A 106 12.74 14.09 -5.68
CA GLY A 106 14.19 13.89 -5.61
C GLY A 106 14.66 12.71 -6.46
N TYR A 107 13.89 11.61 -6.48
CA TYR A 107 14.19 10.45 -7.31
C TYR A 107 14.13 10.79 -8.81
N ILE A 108 13.11 11.52 -9.25
CA ILE A 108 12.99 11.97 -10.65
C ILE A 108 14.16 12.88 -11.03
N GLN A 109 14.55 13.79 -10.13
CA GLN A 109 15.65 14.73 -10.37
C GLN A 109 17.04 14.07 -10.37
N SER A 110 17.20 12.97 -9.64
CA SER A 110 18.49 12.25 -9.52
C SER A 110 19.02 11.66 -10.84
N GLY A 111 18.16 11.56 -11.86
CA GLY A 111 18.51 10.97 -13.15
C GLY A 111 18.52 9.44 -13.18
N GLN A 112 18.18 8.76 -12.09
CA GLN A 112 18.14 7.28 -12.04
C GLN A 112 17.13 6.69 -13.04
N LEU A 113 16.09 7.44 -13.37
CA LEU A 113 15.08 7.03 -14.33
C LEU A 113 15.64 6.78 -15.73
N LYS A 114 16.72 7.47 -16.14
CA LYS A 114 17.38 7.25 -17.43
C LYS A 114 17.89 5.81 -17.60
N ASN A 115 18.22 5.15 -16.51
CA ASN A 115 18.65 3.77 -16.51
C ASN A 115 17.46 2.77 -16.42
N GLY A 116 16.22 3.26 -16.55
CA GLY A 116 15.02 2.44 -16.46
C GLY A 116 14.69 1.92 -15.06
N VAL A 117 15.39 2.42 -14.03
CA VAL A 117 15.13 2.01 -12.64
C VAL A 117 14.00 2.84 -12.07
N LEU A 118 12.94 2.18 -11.62
CA LEU A 118 11.80 2.81 -10.94
C LEU A 118 11.94 2.68 -9.41
N PRO A 119 11.41 3.62 -8.62
CA PRO A 119 11.44 3.52 -7.17
C PRO A 119 10.65 2.31 -6.72
N SER A 120 11.26 1.47 -5.89
CA SER A 120 10.60 0.29 -5.33
C SER A 120 9.77 0.66 -4.09
N THR A 121 8.78 -0.18 -3.76
CA THR A 121 8.03 -0.06 -2.51
C THR A 121 8.94 -0.06 -1.29
N LYS A 122 10.00 -0.89 -1.32
CA LYS A 122 11.00 -0.94 -0.26
C LYS A 122 11.76 0.40 -0.13
N TYR A 123 12.20 0.98 -1.25
CA TYR A 123 12.88 2.28 -1.25
C TYR A 123 12.03 3.38 -0.59
N CYS A 124 10.75 3.49 -0.97
CA CYS A 124 9.84 4.47 -0.39
C CYS A 124 9.59 4.21 1.11
N ALA A 125 9.37 2.95 1.48
CA ALA A 125 9.14 2.55 2.86
C ALA A 125 10.35 2.84 3.76
N ASP A 126 11.56 2.53 3.31
CA ASP A 126 12.81 2.76 4.05
C ASP A 126 12.99 4.27 4.35
N ILE A 127 12.73 5.16 3.39
CA ILE A 127 12.80 6.63 3.59
C ILE A 127 11.77 7.12 4.62
N LEU A 128 10.61 6.48 4.65
CA LEU A 128 9.53 6.83 5.56
C LEU A 128 9.61 6.13 6.91
N HIS A 129 10.59 5.24 7.11
CA HIS A 129 10.74 4.37 8.28
C HIS A 129 9.50 3.50 8.55
N LEU A 130 8.90 3.00 7.46
CA LEU A 130 7.73 2.14 7.47
C LEU A 130 8.06 0.74 6.94
N SER A 131 7.24 -0.25 7.30
CA SER A 131 7.29 -1.53 6.63
C SER A 131 6.75 -1.39 5.19
N PRO A 132 7.30 -2.11 4.21
CA PRO A 132 6.84 -2.03 2.82
C PRO A 132 5.35 -2.34 2.67
N ARG A 133 4.83 -3.22 3.52
CA ARG A 133 3.43 -3.60 3.48
C ARG A 133 2.52 -2.52 4.05
N TYR A 134 2.85 -1.95 5.21
CA TYR A 134 2.10 -0.82 5.79
C TYR A 134 2.08 0.38 4.84
N PHE A 135 3.23 0.71 4.24
CA PHE A 135 3.32 1.79 3.25
C PHE A 135 2.39 1.53 2.05
N SER A 136 2.38 0.29 1.50
CA SER A 136 1.50 -0.05 0.38
C SER A 136 0.02 0.07 0.73
N ASP A 137 -0.37 -0.39 1.92
CA ASP A 137 -1.75 -0.35 2.38
C ASP A 137 -2.18 1.10 2.67
N LEU A 138 -1.30 1.91 3.29
CA LEU A 138 -1.51 3.34 3.50
C LEU A 138 -1.69 4.10 2.18
N LEU A 139 -0.79 3.90 1.22
CA LEU A 139 -0.84 4.54 -0.08
C LEU A 139 -2.14 4.20 -0.83
N LYS A 140 -2.51 2.92 -0.82
CA LYS A 140 -3.74 2.44 -1.44
C LYS A 140 -4.98 3.00 -0.74
N PHE A 141 -4.97 3.07 0.59
CA PHE A 141 -6.08 3.64 1.37
C PHE A 141 -6.29 5.12 1.04
N GLU A 142 -5.23 5.92 1.05
CA GLU A 142 -5.32 7.38 0.87
C GLU A 142 -5.54 7.80 -0.59
N THR A 143 -5.00 7.05 -1.55
CA THR A 143 -4.99 7.46 -2.97
C THR A 143 -5.78 6.55 -3.90
N GLY A 144 -6.19 5.36 -3.44
CA GLY A 144 -6.79 4.32 -4.26
C GLY A 144 -5.81 3.65 -5.24
N LYS A 145 -4.51 3.96 -5.18
CA LYS A 145 -3.50 3.53 -6.17
C LYS A 145 -2.37 2.75 -5.51
N ASN A 146 -1.76 1.84 -6.27
CA ASN A 146 -0.47 1.28 -5.90
C ASN A 146 0.68 2.25 -6.25
N LEU A 147 1.90 1.93 -5.83
CA LEU A 147 3.07 2.80 -6.03
C LEU A 147 3.35 3.04 -7.52
N ASP A 148 3.24 2.01 -8.37
CA ASP A 148 3.54 2.14 -9.80
C ASP A 148 2.55 3.10 -10.48
N GLU A 149 1.26 2.96 -10.18
CA GLU A 149 0.21 3.86 -10.68
C GLU A 149 0.39 5.29 -10.18
N TYR A 150 0.70 5.45 -8.90
CA TYR A 150 0.93 6.75 -8.29
C TYR A 150 2.16 7.44 -8.90
N PHE A 151 3.27 6.74 -8.99
CA PHE A 151 4.51 7.26 -9.56
C PHE A 151 4.37 7.58 -11.05
N GLN A 152 3.59 6.77 -11.79
CA GLN A 152 3.30 7.05 -13.20
C GLN A 152 2.56 8.38 -13.37
N LEU A 153 1.57 8.67 -12.52
CA LEU A 153 0.88 9.97 -12.56
C LEU A 153 1.83 11.12 -12.20
N LYS A 154 2.66 10.94 -11.18
CA LYS A 154 3.65 11.94 -10.79
C LYS A 154 4.64 12.23 -11.91
N ARG A 155 5.16 11.21 -12.59
CA ARG A 155 6.02 11.40 -13.79
C ARG A 155 5.29 12.14 -14.90
N LEU A 156 3.98 11.91 -15.05
CA LEU A 156 3.17 12.59 -16.03
C LEU A 156 3.03 14.09 -15.74
N GLU A 157 2.85 14.47 -14.48
CA GLU A 157 2.81 15.89 -14.07
C GLU A 157 4.14 16.59 -14.36
N VAL A 158 5.26 15.96 -13.99
CA VAL A 158 6.59 16.46 -14.32
C VAL A 158 6.80 16.56 -15.83
N ALA A 159 6.28 15.60 -16.61
CA ALA A 159 6.33 15.65 -18.07
C ALA A 159 5.58 16.86 -18.63
N LYS A 160 4.41 17.20 -18.10
CA LYS A 160 3.64 18.38 -18.49
C LYS A 160 4.44 19.67 -18.24
N GLU A 161 5.04 19.81 -17.07
CA GLU A 161 5.88 20.96 -16.71
C GLU A 161 7.09 21.09 -17.67
N MET A 162 7.78 19.97 -17.91
CA MET A 162 8.93 19.96 -18.83
C MET A 162 8.54 20.30 -20.27
N LEU A 163 7.36 19.82 -20.74
CA LEU A 163 6.87 20.11 -22.09
C LEU A 163 6.56 21.60 -22.29
N LEU A 164 6.14 22.32 -21.26
CA LEU A 164 5.89 23.76 -21.28
C LEU A 164 7.19 24.58 -21.13
N GLY A 165 8.21 23.97 -20.50
CA GLY A 165 9.52 24.60 -20.34
C GLY A 165 10.27 24.76 -21.66
N LYS A 166 11.06 25.85 -21.77
CA LYS A 166 11.95 26.07 -22.92
C LYS A 166 13.13 25.08 -22.87
N GLY A 167 13.44 24.45 -24.02
CA GLY A 167 14.65 23.63 -24.17
C GLY A 167 14.44 22.11 -24.09
N TYR A 168 13.23 21.61 -23.84
CA TYR A 168 12.94 20.19 -23.86
C TYR A 168 12.22 19.77 -25.15
N THR A 169 12.71 18.73 -25.80
CA THR A 169 11.99 18.02 -26.86
C THR A 169 11.13 16.89 -26.26
N VAL A 170 10.13 16.40 -26.99
CA VAL A 170 9.34 15.24 -26.56
C VAL A 170 10.23 14.02 -26.30
N SER A 171 11.28 13.86 -27.14
CA SER A 171 12.28 12.79 -26.98
C SER A 171 13.07 12.94 -25.67
N SER A 172 13.57 14.17 -25.38
CA SER A 172 14.35 14.40 -24.16
C SER A 172 13.51 14.27 -22.88
N VAL A 173 12.22 14.58 -22.94
CA VAL A 173 11.29 14.36 -21.82
C VAL A 173 11.10 12.85 -21.58
N ALA A 174 10.83 12.09 -22.65
CA ALA A 174 10.66 10.65 -22.56
C ALA A 174 11.90 9.95 -21.97
N GLU A 175 13.10 10.32 -22.44
CA GLU A 175 14.36 9.80 -21.95
C GLU A 175 14.63 10.17 -20.49
N LYS A 176 14.52 11.45 -20.13
CA LYS A 176 14.76 11.92 -18.75
C LYS A 176 13.86 11.27 -17.74
N LEU A 177 12.62 11.00 -18.11
CA LEU A 177 11.63 10.38 -17.24
C LEU A 177 11.62 8.85 -17.32
N GLY A 178 12.57 8.23 -18.04
CA GLY A 178 12.76 6.79 -18.06
C GLY A 178 11.63 6.02 -18.75
N TYR A 179 11.04 6.61 -19.79
CA TYR A 179 10.09 5.88 -20.62
C TYR A 179 10.83 5.01 -21.64
N PRO A 180 10.35 3.78 -21.92
CA PRO A 180 11.06 2.84 -22.80
C PRO A 180 11.29 3.37 -24.24
N SER A 181 10.39 4.23 -24.72
CA SER A 181 10.50 4.88 -26.01
C SER A 181 9.63 6.15 -26.08
N VAL A 182 9.95 7.04 -26.99
CA VAL A 182 9.14 8.24 -27.29
C VAL A 182 7.72 7.87 -27.71
N GLN A 183 7.58 6.78 -28.47
CA GLN A 183 6.28 6.28 -28.92
C GLN A 183 5.43 5.80 -27.74
N TYR A 184 6.03 5.03 -26.80
CA TYR A 184 5.36 4.58 -25.59
C TYR A 184 4.90 5.79 -24.76
N PHE A 185 5.79 6.76 -24.52
CA PHE A 185 5.46 7.98 -23.81
C PHE A 185 4.31 8.75 -24.47
N SER A 186 4.36 8.97 -25.79
CA SER A 186 3.34 9.72 -26.52
C SER A 186 1.96 9.05 -26.45
N ASN A 187 1.92 7.73 -26.59
CA ASN A 187 0.67 6.96 -26.47
C ASN A 187 0.09 7.01 -25.06
N LEU A 188 0.95 6.84 -24.04
CA LEU A 188 0.55 6.92 -22.64
C LEU A 188 0.06 8.33 -22.29
N PHE A 189 0.81 9.37 -22.69
CA PHE A 189 0.44 10.76 -22.47
C PHE A 189 -0.93 11.06 -23.09
N ARG A 190 -1.14 10.68 -24.35
CA ARG A 190 -2.42 10.87 -25.04
C ARG A 190 -3.56 10.11 -24.35
N LYS A 191 -3.30 8.89 -23.86
CA LYS A 191 -4.29 8.10 -23.13
C LYS A 191 -4.73 8.76 -21.82
N LEU A 192 -3.80 9.40 -21.10
CA LEU A 192 -4.06 9.97 -19.78
C LEU A 192 -4.46 11.45 -19.82
N VAL A 193 -3.96 12.21 -20.80
CA VAL A 193 -4.20 13.67 -20.91
C VAL A 193 -5.25 14.00 -21.98
N GLY A 194 -5.50 13.08 -22.91
CA GLY A 194 -6.48 13.27 -24.01
C GLY A 194 -5.87 13.83 -25.30
N VAL A 195 -4.68 14.45 -25.22
CA VAL A 195 -3.95 15.04 -26.37
C VAL A 195 -2.52 14.55 -26.42
N SER A 196 -1.87 14.63 -27.58
CA SER A 196 -0.46 14.26 -27.71
C SER A 196 0.46 15.26 -27.00
N PRO A 197 1.71 14.88 -26.64
CA PRO A 197 2.67 15.82 -26.05
C PRO A 197 2.96 17.05 -26.90
N CYS A 198 2.95 16.91 -28.23
CA CYS A 198 3.13 18.04 -29.16
C CYS A 198 1.92 18.97 -29.15
N GLU A 199 0.71 18.45 -29.23
CA GLU A 199 -0.53 19.23 -29.13
C GLU A 199 -0.64 19.93 -27.78
N TYR A 200 -0.30 19.26 -26.67
CA TYR A 200 -0.29 19.81 -25.32
C TYR A 200 0.63 21.04 -25.23
N ARG A 201 1.83 20.96 -25.80
CA ARG A 201 2.78 22.10 -25.85
C ARG A 201 2.20 23.28 -26.64
N LEU A 202 1.53 23.02 -27.76
CA LEU A 202 0.99 24.08 -28.62
C LEU A 202 -0.26 24.75 -28.01
N SER A 203 -1.03 24.01 -27.23
CA SER A 203 -2.27 24.53 -26.62
C SER A 203 -2.05 25.50 -25.47
N GLN A 204 -0.84 25.53 -24.88
CA GLN A 204 -0.50 26.34 -23.71
C GLN A 204 0.47 27.48 -24.02
N ASN A 205 0.96 27.60 -25.28
CA ASN A 205 1.70 28.72 -25.81
C ASN A 205 0.78 29.63 -26.64
#